data_98eb48e42f2cb0aca671413c6352f84b
#
_entry.id   98eb48e42f2cb0aca671413c6352f84b
#
_cell.length_a   1.000
_cell.length_b   1.000
_cell.length_c   1.000
_cell.angle_alpha   90.00
_cell.angle_beta   90.00
_cell.angle_gamma   90.00
#
_symmetry.space_group_name_H-M   'P 1'
#
loop_
_entity.id
_entity.type
_entity.pdbx_description
1 polymer ?
#
loop_
_entity_poly.entity_id
_entity_poly.type
_entity_poly.pdbx_seq_one_letter_code
_entity_poly.pdbx_strand_id
1 'polypeptide(L)'
;MIKTLLVLFFLLSVGVFPLDAAERTLKKASFIPQWSPQSQFAGYYVAYEKGFYKKRGIDLTILQGGPDRPSSQFLTKGKADFATMWLSTAMRLAANGHEIINIAQIIQRSALMLVAKKSSHIKTPQDIHGKKVSLWGEDFQIQPKAFFKRFNLDVKIIPQSFSVNLFLRGGVDVASAMWYNEYHTIINSGLNPDELTTFLFHEHELNFPEDGIYTLKKTFKKDPTLACAFVKSSIEGWLYAFSHPEEALDIVLKYISQAKIPANRVHQKWMLNRMKDLISPPDGGSIGMLQPRDYERVDYELKENNLVKRTPGYYSFFIRCDKDVEK
;
A
#
# COMPACT_ATOMS: atom_id res chain seq x y z
N MET A 1 4.15 -48.65 -78.84
CA MET A 1 5.17 -48.39 -77.85
C MET A 1 4.65 -47.28 -76.94
N ILE A 2 4.10 -47.65 -75.77
CA ILE A 2 3.55 -46.72 -74.78
C ILE A 2 4.51 -46.74 -73.61
N LYS A 3 5.13 -45.58 -73.34
CA LYS A 3 6.02 -45.40 -72.17
C LYS A 3 5.17 -44.95 -70.95
N THR A 4 5.09 -45.84 -69.98
CA THR A 4 4.46 -45.58 -68.72
C THR A 4 5.40 -44.76 -67.80
N LEU A 5 4.97 -43.54 -67.43
CA LEU A 5 5.68 -42.66 -66.51
C LEU A 5 5.21 -42.96 -65.04
N LEU A 6 6.11 -43.48 -64.21
CA LEU A 6 5.85 -43.73 -62.78
C LEU A 6 6.13 -42.44 -62.06
N VAL A 7 5.09 -41.81 -61.48
CA VAL A 7 5.24 -40.65 -60.54
C VAL A 7 5.30 -41.17 -59.12
N LEU A 8 6.47 -41.03 -58.52
CA LEU A 8 6.69 -41.38 -57.13
C LEU A 8 6.21 -40.19 -56.17
N PHE A 9 5.11 -40.41 -55.47
CA PHE A 9 4.62 -39.44 -54.47
C PHE A 9 5.41 -39.64 -53.17
N PHE A 10 6.27 -38.67 -52.83
CA PHE A 10 6.95 -38.62 -51.55
C PHE A 10 6.01 -37.93 -50.51
N LEU A 11 5.38 -38.72 -49.64
CA LEU A 11 4.60 -38.22 -48.51
C LEU A 11 5.58 -37.76 -47.44
N LEU A 12 5.80 -36.44 -47.35
CA LEU A 12 6.43 -35.80 -46.19
C LEU A 12 5.45 -35.86 -44.99
N SER A 13 5.65 -36.80 -44.10
CA SER A 13 5.00 -36.82 -42.79
C SER A 13 5.63 -35.73 -41.95
N VAL A 14 4.95 -34.57 -41.84
CA VAL A 14 5.24 -33.53 -40.84
C VAL A 14 4.84 -34.10 -39.48
N GLY A 15 5.80 -34.59 -38.73
CA GLY A 15 5.59 -34.99 -37.36
C GLY A 15 5.21 -33.74 -36.51
N VAL A 16 3.94 -33.65 -36.18
CA VAL A 16 3.46 -32.70 -35.13
C VAL A 16 3.97 -33.23 -33.81
N PHE A 17 5.11 -32.72 -33.35
CA PHE A 17 5.53 -32.93 -31.97
C PHE A 17 4.52 -32.18 -31.08
N PRO A 18 3.84 -32.85 -30.15
CA PRO A 18 3.07 -32.13 -29.14
C PRO A 18 4.07 -31.28 -28.36
N LEU A 19 3.88 -29.97 -28.38
CA LEU A 19 4.54 -29.05 -27.48
C LEU A 19 3.98 -29.37 -26.09
N ASP A 20 4.63 -30.28 -25.37
CA ASP A 20 4.32 -30.60 -23.99
C ASP A 20 4.63 -29.31 -23.19
N ALA A 21 3.61 -28.47 -23.04
CA ALA A 21 3.65 -27.34 -22.13
C ALA A 21 3.72 -27.96 -20.72
N ALA A 22 4.94 -28.25 -20.26
CA ALA A 22 5.18 -28.71 -18.91
C ALA A 22 4.37 -27.80 -17.98
N GLU A 23 3.36 -28.35 -17.35
CA GLU A 23 2.48 -27.68 -16.42
C GLU A 23 3.38 -27.13 -15.29
N ARG A 24 3.72 -25.83 -15.39
CA ARG A 24 4.58 -25.18 -14.38
C ARG A 24 3.88 -25.32 -13.03
N THR A 25 4.38 -26.15 -12.17
CA THR A 25 3.91 -26.30 -10.80
C THR A 25 3.98 -24.92 -10.12
N LEU A 26 2.80 -24.37 -9.81
CA LEU A 26 2.69 -23.08 -9.16
C LEU A 26 3.23 -23.18 -7.71
N LYS A 27 4.01 -22.20 -7.31
CA LYS A 27 4.49 -22.09 -5.93
C LYS A 27 3.44 -21.40 -5.08
N LYS A 28 3.04 -22.04 -3.97
CA LYS A 28 2.09 -21.45 -3.01
C LYS A 28 2.71 -20.28 -2.28
N ALA A 29 1.93 -19.20 -2.15
CA ALA A 29 2.29 -18.03 -1.35
C ALA A 29 1.03 -17.43 -0.73
N SER A 30 1.20 -16.68 0.36
CA SER A 30 0.12 -16.01 1.08
C SER A 30 0.45 -14.53 1.27
N PHE A 31 -0.57 -13.68 1.11
CA PHE A 31 -0.47 -12.24 1.26
C PHE A 31 -1.60 -11.70 2.13
N ILE A 32 -1.29 -10.74 2.99
CA ILE A 32 -2.28 -10.03 3.80
C ILE A 32 -2.14 -8.52 3.64
N PRO A 33 -3.19 -7.81 3.16
CA PRO A 33 -3.25 -6.35 3.22
C PRO A 33 -3.37 -5.89 4.67
N GLN A 34 -2.89 -4.66 4.97
CA GLN A 34 -2.92 -4.16 6.35
C GLN A 34 -4.32 -3.76 6.84
N TRP A 35 -5.28 -3.61 5.95
CA TRP A 35 -6.64 -3.18 6.30
C TRP A 35 -7.70 -4.01 5.60
N SER A 36 -8.95 -3.71 5.91
CA SER A 36 -10.11 -4.33 5.28
C SER A 36 -10.15 -4.05 3.77
N PRO A 37 -10.79 -4.92 2.96
CA PRO A 37 -10.89 -4.72 1.52
C PRO A 37 -11.46 -3.36 1.16
N GLN A 38 -10.70 -2.62 0.35
CA GLN A 38 -11.05 -1.31 -0.20
C GLN A 38 -10.09 -0.96 -1.35
N SER A 39 -10.34 0.14 -2.07
CA SER A 39 -9.53 0.53 -3.23
C SER A 39 -8.07 0.86 -2.92
N GLN A 40 -7.73 1.05 -1.64
CA GLN A 40 -6.33 1.10 -1.16
C GLN A 40 -5.52 -0.15 -1.53
N PHE A 41 -6.17 -1.27 -1.81
CA PHE A 41 -5.51 -2.52 -2.16
C PHE A 41 -5.88 -3.02 -3.57
N ALA A 42 -6.45 -2.15 -4.40
CA ALA A 42 -6.97 -2.51 -5.73
C ALA A 42 -5.96 -3.26 -6.59
N GLY A 43 -4.69 -2.80 -6.63
CA GLY A 43 -3.66 -3.41 -7.46
C GLY A 43 -3.41 -4.88 -7.14
N TYR A 44 -3.50 -5.29 -5.87
CA TYR A 44 -3.31 -6.68 -5.46
C TYR A 44 -4.49 -7.56 -5.88
N TYR A 45 -5.73 -7.07 -5.71
CA TYR A 45 -6.93 -7.78 -6.13
C TYR A 45 -7.00 -7.91 -7.66
N VAL A 46 -6.66 -6.83 -8.37
CA VAL A 46 -6.57 -6.83 -9.85
C VAL A 46 -5.51 -7.82 -10.32
N ALA A 47 -4.32 -7.79 -9.73
CA ALA A 47 -3.26 -8.74 -10.08
C ALA A 47 -3.68 -10.21 -9.89
N TYR A 48 -4.46 -10.48 -8.85
CA TYR A 48 -5.00 -11.80 -8.58
C TYR A 48 -6.06 -12.21 -9.61
N GLU A 49 -7.09 -11.38 -9.83
CA GLU A 49 -8.20 -11.68 -10.76
C GLU A 49 -7.75 -11.74 -12.23
N LYS A 50 -6.78 -10.92 -12.61
CA LYS A 50 -6.18 -10.92 -13.96
C LYS A 50 -5.14 -12.03 -14.14
N GLY A 51 -4.86 -12.83 -13.11
CA GLY A 51 -3.93 -13.95 -13.18
C GLY A 51 -2.45 -13.57 -13.28
N PHE A 52 -2.06 -12.33 -12.94
CA PHE A 52 -0.66 -11.88 -13.06
C PHE A 52 0.28 -12.64 -12.12
N TYR A 53 -0.20 -13.09 -10.96
CA TYR A 53 0.54 -13.97 -10.07
C TYR A 53 0.72 -15.36 -10.68
N LYS A 54 -0.36 -15.96 -11.22
CA LYS A 54 -0.30 -17.29 -11.87
C LYS A 54 0.64 -17.27 -13.06
N LYS A 55 0.61 -16.22 -13.89
CA LYS A 55 1.50 -16.02 -15.05
C LYS A 55 2.98 -16.07 -14.63
N ARG A 56 3.30 -15.64 -13.39
CA ARG A 56 4.66 -15.70 -12.82
C ARG A 56 4.91 -16.91 -11.92
N GLY A 57 4.06 -17.93 -12.00
CA GLY A 57 4.24 -19.19 -11.29
C GLY A 57 3.82 -19.16 -9.81
N ILE A 58 2.95 -18.23 -9.41
CA ILE A 58 2.48 -18.10 -8.03
C ILE A 58 1.02 -18.52 -7.91
N ASP A 59 0.75 -19.50 -7.02
CA ASP A 59 -0.57 -19.81 -6.49
C ASP A 59 -0.77 -19.00 -5.20
N LEU A 60 -1.37 -17.80 -5.35
CA LEU A 60 -1.49 -16.85 -4.25
C LEU A 60 -2.79 -17.03 -3.48
N THR A 61 -2.71 -17.04 -2.15
CA THR A 61 -3.85 -16.90 -1.25
C THR A 61 -3.84 -15.48 -0.67
N ILE A 62 -4.87 -14.67 -0.97
CA ILE A 62 -5.04 -13.36 -0.33
C ILE A 62 -5.86 -13.56 0.96
N LEU A 63 -5.24 -13.27 2.09
CA LEU A 63 -5.88 -13.29 3.40
C LEU A 63 -6.64 -11.96 3.61
N GLN A 64 -7.77 -12.01 4.29
CA GLN A 64 -8.49 -10.79 4.65
C GLN A 64 -7.74 -10.06 5.77
N GLY A 65 -7.38 -8.80 5.54
CA GLY A 65 -6.89 -7.87 6.55
C GLY A 65 -8.03 -7.16 7.29
N GLY A 66 -7.69 -6.32 8.25
CA GLY A 66 -8.67 -5.55 9.02
C GLY A 66 -8.15 -5.15 10.40
N PRO A 67 -8.91 -4.33 11.16
CA PRO A 67 -8.48 -3.83 12.46
C PRO A 67 -8.18 -4.96 13.46
N ASP A 68 -8.95 -6.04 13.43
CA ASP A 68 -8.75 -7.21 14.31
C ASP A 68 -7.76 -8.25 13.74
N ARG A 69 -7.19 -7.98 12.58
CA ARG A 69 -6.27 -8.85 11.86
C ARG A 69 -5.01 -8.11 11.39
N PRO A 70 -4.18 -7.60 12.33
CA PRO A 70 -3.00 -6.80 11.97
C PRO A 70 -2.04 -7.59 11.07
N SER A 71 -1.77 -7.08 9.88
CA SER A 71 -0.88 -7.71 8.90
C SER A 71 0.53 -7.95 9.47
N SER A 72 1.00 -7.03 10.31
CA SER A 72 2.26 -7.12 11.03
C SER A 72 2.37 -8.38 11.89
N GLN A 73 1.31 -8.74 12.62
CA GLN A 73 1.29 -9.97 13.43
C GLN A 73 1.21 -11.24 12.59
N PHE A 74 0.49 -11.20 11.47
CA PHE A 74 0.45 -12.34 10.54
C PHE A 74 1.83 -12.60 9.95
N LEU A 75 2.52 -11.55 9.53
CA LEU A 75 3.87 -11.66 8.98
C LEU A 75 4.87 -12.16 10.02
N THR A 76 4.95 -11.52 11.19
CA THR A 76 5.93 -11.86 12.23
C THR A 76 5.75 -13.26 12.80
N LYS A 77 4.49 -13.77 12.84
CA LYS A 77 4.16 -15.15 13.25
C LYS A 77 4.30 -16.17 12.10
N GLY A 78 4.71 -15.74 10.89
CA GLY A 78 4.84 -16.61 9.71
C GLY A 78 3.52 -17.18 9.20
N LYS A 79 2.39 -16.51 9.47
CA LYS A 79 1.06 -16.86 8.97
C LYS A 79 0.76 -16.26 7.58
N ALA A 80 1.60 -15.37 7.11
CA ALA A 80 1.62 -14.84 5.76
C ALA A 80 3.06 -14.71 5.28
N ASP A 81 3.30 -14.94 3.98
CA ASP A 81 4.61 -14.80 3.36
C ASP A 81 4.90 -13.33 3.04
N PHE A 82 3.86 -12.59 2.64
CA PHE A 82 3.91 -11.17 2.29
C PHE A 82 2.82 -10.40 3.04
N ALA A 83 3.13 -9.16 3.39
CA ALA A 83 2.18 -8.26 4.02
C ALA A 83 2.39 -6.82 3.56
N THR A 84 1.35 -6.00 3.56
CA THR A 84 1.53 -4.55 3.55
C THR A 84 1.48 -3.99 4.96
N MET A 85 2.27 -2.95 5.20
CA MET A 85 2.23 -2.14 6.41
C MET A 85 2.94 -0.81 6.16
N TRP A 86 2.77 0.13 7.07
CA TRP A 86 3.48 1.41 7.01
C TRP A 86 4.97 1.23 7.27
N LEU A 87 5.78 2.09 6.65
CA LEU A 87 7.24 2.07 6.82
C LEU A 87 7.63 2.21 8.31
N SER A 88 6.98 3.12 9.04
CA SER A 88 7.23 3.33 10.47
C SER A 88 6.96 2.08 11.30
N THR A 89 5.85 1.37 11.03
CA THR A 89 5.50 0.11 11.70
C THR A 89 6.55 -0.96 11.44
N ALA A 90 6.94 -1.14 10.17
CA ALA A 90 7.94 -2.14 9.79
C ALA A 90 9.32 -1.86 10.41
N MET A 91 9.76 -0.59 10.43
CA MET A 91 11.02 -0.19 11.03
C MET A 91 11.02 -0.41 12.55
N ARG A 92 9.91 -0.14 13.24
CA ARG A 92 9.77 -0.43 14.69
C ARG A 92 9.82 -1.93 14.97
N LEU A 93 9.16 -2.76 14.17
CA LEU A 93 9.22 -4.21 14.32
C LEU A 93 10.64 -4.74 14.07
N ALA A 94 11.33 -4.21 13.06
CA ALA A 94 12.72 -4.56 12.79
C ALA A 94 13.65 -4.14 13.92
N ALA A 95 13.45 -2.95 14.50
CA ALA A 95 14.18 -2.46 15.67
C ALA A 95 13.97 -3.34 16.92
N ASN A 96 12.79 -3.97 17.02
CA ASN A 96 12.44 -4.90 18.10
C ASN A 96 12.86 -6.37 17.82
N GLY A 97 13.73 -6.58 16.83
CA GLY A 97 14.36 -7.89 16.57
C GLY A 97 13.62 -8.78 15.58
N HIS A 98 12.53 -8.32 14.97
CA HIS A 98 11.91 -9.06 13.87
C HIS A 98 12.72 -8.88 12.57
N GLU A 99 13.13 -9.97 11.95
CA GLU A 99 13.88 -9.94 10.68
C GLU A 99 12.97 -9.62 9.49
N ILE A 100 12.36 -8.41 9.49
CA ILE A 100 11.51 -7.91 8.41
C ILE A 100 12.34 -7.12 7.42
N ILE A 101 12.06 -7.29 6.13
CA ILE A 101 12.61 -6.50 5.04
C ILE A 101 11.48 -5.93 4.18
N ASN A 102 11.72 -4.72 3.66
CA ASN A 102 10.91 -4.10 2.61
C ASN A 102 11.41 -4.60 1.26
N ILE A 103 10.53 -5.12 0.42
CA ILE A 103 10.87 -5.61 -0.93
C ILE A 103 10.25 -4.75 -2.05
N ALA A 104 9.35 -3.84 -1.70
CA ALA A 104 8.87 -2.76 -2.57
C ALA A 104 8.12 -1.72 -1.74
N GLN A 105 8.39 -0.44 -1.94
CA GLN A 105 7.60 0.66 -1.39
C GLN A 105 6.55 1.08 -2.41
N ILE A 106 5.30 0.69 -2.19
CA ILE A 106 4.22 0.94 -3.15
C ILE A 106 3.69 2.35 -2.99
N ILE A 107 3.20 2.72 -1.79
CA ILE A 107 2.70 4.07 -1.54
C ILE A 107 3.88 4.97 -1.19
N GLN A 108 4.19 5.89 -2.10
CA GLN A 108 5.39 6.75 -2.04
C GLN A 108 5.23 7.96 -1.13
N ARG A 109 3.98 8.42 -0.94
CA ARG A 109 3.66 9.61 -0.15
C ARG A 109 2.67 9.28 0.95
N SER A 110 2.78 10.00 2.07
CA SER A 110 1.78 9.92 3.12
C SER A 110 0.49 10.60 2.68
N ALA A 111 -0.63 9.94 2.88
CA ALA A 111 -1.96 10.50 2.75
C ALA A 111 -2.48 11.09 4.06
N LEU A 112 -1.74 10.90 5.16
CA LEU A 112 -2.14 11.39 6.47
C LEU A 112 -2.08 12.92 6.49
N MET A 113 -3.14 13.52 7.03
CA MET A 113 -3.33 14.95 7.08
C MET A 113 -4.09 15.36 8.33
N LEU A 114 -4.02 16.64 8.64
CA LEU A 114 -4.93 17.31 9.55
C LEU A 114 -5.96 18.11 8.74
N VAL A 115 -7.20 18.08 9.19
CA VAL A 115 -8.32 18.81 8.57
C VAL A 115 -8.97 19.71 9.61
N ALA A 116 -9.18 20.99 9.28
CA ALA A 116 -9.90 21.97 10.07
C ALA A 116 -11.02 22.60 9.23
N LYS A 117 -12.08 23.12 9.87
CA LYS A 117 -13.05 23.96 9.20
C LYS A 117 -12.51 25.39 9.10
N LYS A 118 -12.64 26.07 7.97
CA LYS A 118 -12.26 27.48 7.83
C LYS A 118 -12.99 28.39 8.82
N SER A 119 -14.21 28.02 9.20
CA SER A 119 -14.99 28.70 10.25
C SER A 119 -14.34 28.68 11.63
N SER A 120 -13.37 27.77 11.88
CA SER A 120 -12.55 27.75 13.10
C SER A 120 -11.37 28.72 13.07
N HIS A 121 -11.23 29.51 11.99
CA HIS A 121 -10.14 30.47 11.75
C HIS A 121 -8.74 29.85 11.76
N ILE A 122 -8.63 28.55 11.47
CA ILE A 122 -7.37 27.82 11.32
C ILE A 122 -6.95 27.88 9.84
N LYS A 123 -5.90 28.65 9.51
CA LYS A 123 -5.39 28.87 8.16
C LYS A 123 -3.94 28.39 8.00
N THR A 124 -3.16 28.46 9.06
CA THR A 124 -1.75 28.07 9.12
C THR A 124 -1.52 27.03 10.20
N PRO A 125 -0.41 26.28 10.17
CA PRO A 125 -0.08 25.36 11.25
C PRO A 125 -0.10 26.01 12.65
N GLN A 126 0.36 27.27 12.76
CA GLN A 126 0.42 27.99 14.02
C GLN A 126 -0.94 28.23 14.67
N ASP A 127 -2.01 28.33 13.85
CA ASP A 127 -3.38 28.51 14.36
C ASP A 127 -3.94 27.28 15.09
N ILE A 128 -3.23 26.13 14.98
CA ILE A 128 -3.58 24.89 15.69
C ILE A 128 -3.15 24.93 17.16
N HIS A 129 -2.27 25.87 17.55
CA HIS A 129 -1.84 26.00 18.95
C HIS A 129 -3.02 26.19 19.89
N GLY A 130 -3.06 25.42 20.99
CA GLY A 130 -4.13 25.43 21.99
C GLY A 130 -5.43 24.74 21.57
N LYS A 131 -5.56 24.25 20.34
CA LYS A 131 -6.77 23.63 19.81
C LYS A 131 -6.94 22.18 20.24
N LYS A 132 -8.18 21.69 20.14
CA LYS A 132 -8.52 20.26 20.30
C LYS A 132 -8.26 19.55 18.96
N VAL A 133 -7.32 18.61 18.96
CA VAL A 133 -6.95 17.83 17.78
C VAL A 133 -7.26 16.37 18.01
N SER A 134 -8.11 15.77 17.21
CA SER A 134 -8.34 14.33 17.31
C SER A 134 -7.31 13.55 16.50
N LEU A 135 -6.70 12.55 17.16
CA LEU A 135 -5.70 11.65 16.57
C LEU A 135 -6.06 10.20 16.84
N TRP A 136 -5.81 9.33 15.84
CA TRP A 136 -5.79 7.88 16.07
C TRP A 136 -4.65 7.49 17.00
N GLY A 137 -4.73 6.30 17.56
CA GLY A 137 -3.70 5.78 18.47
C GLY A 137 -2.44 5.27 17.75
N GLU A 138 -1.48 4.82 18.55
CA GLU A 138 -0.27 4.09 18.14
C GLU A 138 0.56 4.81 17.05
N ASP A 139 0.93 4.09 15.99
CA ASP A 139 1.81 4.57 14.93
C ASP A 139 1.24 5.77 14.15
N PHE A 140 -0.09 5.93 14.13
CA PHE A 140 -0.75 7.08 13.50
C PHE A 140 -0.49 8.42 14.21
N GLN A 141 0.05 8.41 15.43
CA GLN A 141 0.41 9.63 16.15
C GLN A 141 1.83 10.13 15.88
N ILE A 142 2.70 9.31 15.30
CA ILE A 142 4.13 9.65 15.13
C ILE A 142 4.26 10.89 14.26
N GLN A 143 3.66 10.87 13.09
CA GLN A 143 3.73 11.94 12.11
C GLN A 143 3.02 13.23 12.57
N PRO A 144 1.79 13.20 13.13
CA PRO A 144 1.19 14.38 13.75
C PRO A 144 2.02 14.98 14.89
N LYS A 145 2.62 14.16 15.78
CA LYS A 145 3.47 14.67 16.86
C LYS A 145 4.75 15.32 16.32
N ALA A 146 5.36 14.76 15.28
CA ALA A 146 6.48 15.38 14.58
C ALA A 146 6.07 16.74 13.98
N PHE A 147 4.87 16.85 13.40
CA PHE A 147 4.31 18.09 12.90
C PHE A 147 4.12 19.12 14.02
N PHE A 148 3.56 18.73 15.18
CA PHE A 148 3.39 19.65 16.31
C PHE A 148 4.74 20.13 16.85
N LYS A 149 5.72 19.22 16.98
CA LYS A 149 7.09 19.58 17.38
C LYS A 149 7.72 20.58 16.41
N ARG A 150 7.61 20.33 15.10
CA ARG A 150 8.18 21.17 14.04
C ARG A 150 7.66 22.61 14.08
N PHE A 151 6.37 22.78 14.34
CA PHE A 151 5.71 24.09 14.40
C PHE A 151 5.56 24.65 15.81
N ASN A 152 6.18 24.01 16.80
CA ASN A 152 6.11 24.38 18.23
C ASN A 152 4.67 24.55 18.74
N LEU A 153 3.83 23.56 18.47
CA LEU A 153 2.41 23.58 18.80
C LEU A 153 2.15 22.80 20.10
N ASP A 154 1.52 23.44 21.07
CA ASP A 154 0.87 22.77 22.19
C ASP A 154 -0.60 22.55 21.83
N VAL A 155 -1.08 21.31 21.85
CA VAL A 155 -2.43 20.92 21.42
C VAL A 155 -3.10 20.00 22.42
N LYS A 156 -4.42 20.03 22.50
CA LYS A 156 -5.20 19.10 23.31
C LYS A 156 -5.57 17.89 22.47
N ILE A 157 -4.82 16.79 22.64
CA ILE A 157 -5.06 15.55 21.89
C ILE A 157 -6.31 14.86 22.43
N ILE A 158 -7.25 14.58 21.55
CA ILE A 158 -8.48 13.83 21.81
C ILE A 158 -8.40 12.50 21.04
N PRO A 159 -8.65 11.33 21.66
CA PRO A 159 -8.67 10.07 20.95
C PRO A 159 -9.71 10.07 19.81
N GLN A 160 -9.29 9.66 18.61
CA GLN A 160 -10.14 9.52 17.45
C GLN A 160 -10.49 8.05 17.21
N SER A 161 -11.77 7.78 16.98
CA SER A 161 -12.27 6.50 16.47
C SER A 161 -12.21 6.46 14.94
N PHE A 162 -12.78 5.43 14.33
CA PHE A 162 -12.92 5.34 12.85
C PHE A 162 -13.97 6.31 12.27
N SER A 163 -14.63 7.12 13.11
CA SER A 163 -15.68 8.06 12.71
C SER A 163 -15.18 9.50 12.75
N VAL A 164 -15.59 10.29 11.76
CA VAL A 164 -15.34 11.74 11.68
C VAL A 164 -16.44 12.56 12.39
N ASN A 165 -17.42 11.90 13.03
CA ASN A 165 -18.56 12.58 13.64
C ASN A 165 -18.17 13.60 14.72
N LEU A 166 -17.12 13.32 15.48
CA LEU A 166 -16.64 14.25 16.52
C LEU A 166 -16.21 15.59 15.90
N PHE A 167 -15.51 15.54 14.76
CA PHE A 167 -15.13 16.73 14.00
C PHE A 167 -16.36 17.43 13.37
N LEU A 168 -17.24 16.67 12.71
CA LEU A 168 -18.42 17.22 12.05
C LEU A 168 -19.31 17.98 13.03
N ARG A 169 -19.48 17.47 14.26
CA ARG A 169 -20.30 18.06 15.33
C ARG A 169 -19.57 19.13 16.15
N GLY A 170 -18.32 19.49 15.82
CA GLY A 170 -17.56 20.52 16.53
C GLY A 170 -17.01 20.12 17.90
N GLY A 171 -16.94 18.83 18.19
CA GLY A 171 -16.32 18.33 19.42
C GLY A 171 -14.79 18.51 19.45
N VAL A 172 -14.18 18.61 18.28
CA VAL A 172 -12.76 18.97 18.07
C VAL A 172 -12.64 20.03 16.97
N ASP A 173 -11.56 20.82 17.02
CA ASP A 173 -11.27 21.88 16.05
C ASP A 173 -10.58 21.32 14.80
N VAL A 174 -9.77 20.27 14.99
CA VAL A 174 -8.96 19.63 13.96
C VAL A 174 -9.08 18.12 14.09
N ALA A 175 -9.14 17.42 12.96
CA ALA A 175 -9.17 15.96 12.94
C ALA A 175 -8.05 15.39 12.06
N SER A 176 -7.52 14.21 12.43
CA SER A 176 -6.74 13.38 11.53
C SER A 176 -7.63 12.77 10.46
N ALA A 177 -7.14 12.73 9.24
CA ALA A 177 -7.82 12.10 8.10
C ALA A 177 -6.79 11.50 7.13
N MET A 178 -7.16 10.41 6.49
CA MET A 178 -6.48 9.96 5.29
C MET A 178 -7.10 10.67 4.09
N TRP A 179 -6.27 11.25 3.23
CA TRP A 179 -6.75 11.95 2.03
C TRP A 179 -7.67 11.10 1.15
N TYR A 180 -7.38 9.80 1.09
CA TYR A 180 -8.17 8.87 0.29
C TYR A 180 -9.44 8.35 0.98
N ASN A 181 -9.61 8.53 2.30
CA ASN A 181 -10.71 7.95 3.07
C ASN A 181 -11.50 9.00 3.87
N GLU A 182 -11.08 9.37 5.09
CA GLU A 182 -11.87 10.24 5.98
C GLU A 182 -12.08 11.62 5.40
N TYR A 183 -11.12 12.17 4.66
CA TYR A 183 -11.32 13.46 3.99
C TYR A 183 -12.51 13.42 3.02
N HIS A 184 -12.62 12.35 2.22
CA HIS A 184 -13.79 12.18 1.34
C HIS A 184 -15.08 11.98 2.12
N THR A 185 -15.04 11.31 3.27
CA THR A 185 -16.20 11.17 4.16
C THR A 185 -16.65 12.53 4.71
N ILE A 186 -15.70 13.41 5.06
CA ILE A 186 -15.98 14.77 5.54
C ILE A 186 -16.67 15.58 4.44
N ILE A 187 -16.17 15.59 3.21
CA ILE A 187 -16.82 16.35 2.11
C ILE A 187 -18.17 15.75 1.72
N ASN A 188 -18.33 14.44 1.73
CA ASN A 188 -19.62 13.79 1.48
C ASN A 188 -20.67 14.05 2.57
N SER A 189 -20.24 14.55 3.74
CA SER A 189 -21.14 14.94 4.83
C SER A 189 -21.69 16.36 4.68
N GLY A 190 -21.47 17.02 3.54
CA GLY A 190 -22.00 18.33 3.19
C GLY A 190 -21.04 19.50 3.42
N LEU A 191 -19.73 19.23 3.58
CA LEU A 191 -18.70 20.27 3.63
C LEU A 191 -17.98 20.33 2.28
N ASN A 192 -17.92 21.53 1.69
CA ASN A 192 -17.17 21.72 0.46
C ASN A 192 -15.65 21.80 0.73
N PRO A 193 -14.78 21.41 -0.22
CA PRO A 193 -13.32 21.52 -0.04
C PRO A 193 -12.84 22.94 0.28
N ASP A 194 -13.52 23.97 -0.24
CA ASP A 194 -13.21 25.38 0.01
C ASP A 194 -13.64 25.87 1.41
N GLU A 195 -14.42 25.09 2.16
CA GLU A 195 -14.75 25.31 3.57
C GLU A 195 -13.76 24.65 4.54
N LEU A 196 -12.78 23.92 4.01
CA LEU A 196 -11.79 23.18 4.79
C LEU A 196 -10.39 23.78 4.62
N THR A 197 -9.60 23.70 5.68
CA THR A 197 -8.15 23.86 5.67
C THR A 197 -7.51 22.51 5.91
N THR A 198 -6.55 22.14 5.07
CA THR A 198 -5.89 20.83 5.12
C THR A 198 -4.38 21.01 5.26
N PHE A 199 -3.76 20.14 6.05
CA PHE A 199 -2.30 20.07 6.23
C PHE A 199 -1.85 18.65 5.91
N LEU A 200 -1.50 18.39 4.65
CA LEU A 200 -0.91 17.13 4.22
C LEU A 200 0.53 17.04 4.69
N PHE A 201 0.86 16.06 5.50
CA PHE A 201 2.18 16.03 6.14
C PHE A 201 3.34 15.89 5.17
N HIS A 202 3.15 15.23 4.03
CA HIS A 202 4.20 15.14 3.01
C HIS A 202 4.55 16.51 2.38
N GLU A 203 3.65 17.49 2.42
CA GLU A 203 3.90 18.88 1.96
C GLU A 203 4.68 19.70 3.00
N HIS A 204 4.78 19.20 4.23
CA HIS A 204 5.49 19.83 5.35
C HIS A 204 6.82 19.13 5.68
N GLU A 205 7.47 18.49 4.70
CA GLU A 205 8.72 17.72 4.86
C GLU A 205 8.60 16.56 5.87
N LEU A 206 7.41 16.09 6.11
CA LEU A 206 7.12 14.94 6.96
C LEU A 206 6.53 13.80 6.11
N ASN A 207 7.16 13.49 4.96
CA ASN A 207 6.75 12.35 4.17
C ASN A 207 7.13 11.04 4.87
N PHE A 208 6.11 10.28 5.29
CA PHE A 208 6.26 8.92 5.79
C PHE A 208 5.57 8.00 4.81
N PRO A 209 6.32 7.31 3.92
CA PRO A 209 5.73 6.37 3.00
C PRO A 209 4.85 5.36 3.72
N GLU A 210 3.66 5.11 3.17
CA GLU A 210 2.69 4.22 3.80
C GLU A 210 2.92 2.77 3.39
N ASP A 211 1.95 2.12 2.76
CA ASP A 211 1.99 0.70 2.46
C ASP A 211 3.15 0.30 1.54
N GLY A 212 4.18 -0.28 2.13
CA GLY A 212 5.18 -1.08 1.44
C GLY A 212 4.80 -2.56 1.43
N ILE A 213 5.46 -3.35 0.60
CA ILE A 213 5.41 -4.82 0.64
C ILE A 213 6.58 -5.31 1.48
N TYR A 214 6.25 -6.12 2.48
CA TYR A 214 7.20 -6.67 3.44
C TYR A 214 7.16 -8.19 3.47
N THR A 215 8.30 -8.79 3.78
CA THR A 215 8.45 -10.22 4.02
C THR A 215 9.47 -10.45 5.13
N LEU A 216 9.52 -11.65 5.69
CA LEU A 216 10.59 -12.04 6.60
C LEU A 216 11.86 -12.35 5.80
N LYS A 217 13.01 -11.99 6.32
CA LYS A 217 14.31 -12.26 5.70
C LYS A 217 14.52 -13.75 5.38
N LYS A 218 14.04 -14.66 6.26
CA LYS A 218 14.07 -16.10 6.03
C LYS A 218 13.21 -16.52 4.83
N THR A 219 12.01 -15.92 4.66
CA THR A 219 11.09 -16.20 3.54
C THR A 219 11.72 -15.72 2.23
N PHE A 220 12.29 -14.52 2.22
CA PHE A 220 13.02 -13.99 1.06
C PHE A 220 14.21 -14.87 0.68
N LYS A 221 15.06 -15.22 1.65
CA LYS A 221 16.24 -16.09 1.41
C LYS A 221 15.90 -17.45 0.86
N LYS A 222 14.74 -18.02 1.26
CA LYS A 222 14.26 -19.31 0.78
C LYS A 222 13.92 -19.29 -0.71
N ASP A 223 13.31 -18.22 -1.22
CA ASP A 223 12.95 -18.06 -2.63
C ASP A 223 12.88 -16.57 -3.03
N PRO A 224 14.02 -15.94 -3.32
CA PRO A 224 14.05 -14.54 -3.77
C PRO A 224 13.29 -14.31 -5.08
N THR A 225 13.32 -15.32 -5.98
CA THR A 225 12.62 -15.25 -7.27
C THR A 225 11.11 -15.17 -7.08
N LEU A 226 10.54 -15.98 -6.16
CA LEU A 226 9.13 -15.93 -5.81
C LEU A 226 8.75 -14.56 -5.24
N ALA A 227 9.56 -14.04 -4.32
CA ALA A 227 9.31 -12.74 -3.69
C ALA A 227 9.30 -11.60 -4.73
N CYS A 228 10.29 -11.58 -5.63
CA CYS A 228 10.33 -10.56 -6.68
C CYS A 228 9.26 -10.75 -7.76
N ALA A 229 8.85 -12.00 -8.05
CA ALA A 229 7.71 -12.28 -8.92
C ALA A 229 6.39 -11.74 -8.31
N PHE A 230 6.22 -11.87 -7.00
CA PHE A 230 5.08 -11.29 -6.27
C PHE A 230 5.06 -9.75 -6.40
N VAL A 231 6.18 -9.08 -6.18
CA VAL A 231 6.30 -7.62 -6.33
C VAL A 231 5.96 -7.18 -7.75
N LYS A 232 6.59 -7.80 -8.76
CA LYS A 232 6.36 -7.46 -10.18
C LYS A 232 4.89 -7.65 -10.58
N SER A 233 4.23 -8.71 -10.10
CA SER A 233 2.81 -8.95 -10.34
C SER A 233 1.93 -7.90 -9.68
N SER A 234 2.28 -7.50 -8.45
CA SER A 234 1.55 -6.47 -7.70
C SER A 234 1.64 -5.10 -8.39
N ILE A 235 2.83 -4.72 -8.85
CA ILE A 235 3.05 -3.46 -9.60
C ILE A 235 2.26 -3.49 -10.92
N GLU A 236 2.29 -4.61 -11.67
CA GLU A 236 1.49 -4.77 -12.89
C GLU A 236 -0.01 -4.62 -12.60
N GLY A 237 -0.49 -5.15 -11.47
CA GLY A 237 -1.86 -4.99 -11.01
C GLY A 237 -2.23 -3.53 -10.70
N TRP A 238 -1.35 -2.77 -10.09
CA TRP A 238 -1.56 -1.34 -9.86
C TRP A 238 -1.61 -0.54 -11.16
N LEU A 239 -0.69 -0.77 -12.09
CA LEU A 239 -0.69 -0.12 -13.40
C LEU A 239 -1.95 -0.44 -14.19
N TYR A 240 -2.40 -1.71 -14.14
CA TYR A 240 -3.66 -2.12 -14.75
C TYR A 240 -4.86 -1.42 -14.09
N ALA A 241 -4.92 -1.37 -12.77
CA ALA A 241 -6.01 -0.72 -12.05
C ALA A 241 -6.13 0.79 -12.40
N PHE A 242 -5.01 1.46 -12.62
CA PHE A 242 -4.99 2.88 -13.00
C PHE A 242 -5.38 3.12 -14.46
N SER A 243 -5.16 2.16 -15.34
CA SER A 243 -5.55 2.23 -16.76
C SER A 243 -6.97 1.70 -17.02
N HIS A 244 -7.52 0.88 -16.11
CA HIS A 244 -8.86 0.29 -16.21
C HIS A 244 -9.65 0.50 -14.89
N PRO A 245 -9.92 1.76 -14.51
CA PRO A 245 -10.44 2.08 -13.16
C PRO A 245 -11.83 1.50 -12.89
N GLU A 246 -12.72 1.42 -13.89
CA GLU A 246 -14.07 0.88 -13.67
C GLU A 246 -14.02 -0.64 -13.42
N GLU A 247 -13.21 -1.39 -14.18
CA GLU A 247 -13.00 -2.82 -13.92
C GLU A 247 -12.34 -3.06 -12.56
N ALA A 248 -11.34 -2.25 -12.22
CA ALA A 248 -10.68 -2.33 -10.92
C ALA A 248 -11.67 -2.09 -9.77
N LEU A 249 -12.61 -1.14 -9.92
CA LEU A 249 -13.65 -0.89 -8.94
C LEU A 249 -14.61 -2.07 -8.80
N ASP A 250 -15.01 -2.71 -9.90
CA ASP A 250 -15.88 -3.89 -9.85
C ASP A 250 -15.19 -5.04 -9.11
N ILE A 251 -13.89 -5.25 -9.36
CA ILE A 251 -13.09 -6.23 -8.64
C ILE A 251 -13.03 -5.89 -7.15
N VAL A 252 -12.71 -4.66 -6.78
CA VAL A 252 -12.63 -4.23 -5.37
C VAL A 252 -13.97 -4.42 -4.66
N LEU A 253 -15.07 -4.01 -5.28
CA LEU A 253 -16.42 -4.15 -4.72
C LEU A 253 -16.81 -5.62 -4.49
N LYS A 254 -16.35 -6.55 -5.34
CA LYS A 254 -16.50 -8.00 -5.12
C LYS A 254 -15.84 -8.42 -3.81
N TYR A 255 -14.59 -8.01 -3.54
CA TYR A 255 -13.88 -8.34 -2.30
C TYR A 255 -14.51 -7.70 -1.06
N ILE A 256 -14.97 -6.45 -1.17
CA ILE A 256 -15.71 -5.75 -0.10
C ILE A 256 -16.99 -6.51 0.24
N SER A 257 -17.76 -6.92 -0.77
CA SER A 257 -18.98 -7.70 -0.59
C SER A 257 -18.74 -9.06 0.07
N GLN A 258 -17.69 -9.78 -0.36
CA GLN A 258 -17.28 -11.05 0.25
C GLN A 258 -16.89 -10.89 1.73
N ALA A 259 -16.29 -9.76 2.08
CA ALA A 259 -15.95 -9.41 3.46
C ALA A 259 -17.15 -8.88 4.27
N LYS A 260 -18.34 -8.74 3.66
CA LYS A 260 -19.56 -8.20 4.27
C LYS A 260 -19.38 -6.78 4.84
N ILE A 261 -18.63 -5.95 4.14
CA ILE A 261 -18.36 -4.56 4.51
C ILE A 261 -19.26 -3.65 3.69
N PRO A 262 -19.94 -2.64 4.28
CA PRO A 262 -20.66 -1.64 3.52
C PRO A 262 -19.73 -0.88 2.56
N ALA A 263 -20.17 -0.69 1.32
CA ALA A 263 -19.38 0.01 0.30
C ALA A 263 -20.22 1.07 -0.43
N ASN A 264 -19.53 2.17 -0.77
CA ASN A 264 -20.04 3.19 -1.68
C ASN A 264 -19.10 3.28 -2.88
N ARG A 265 -19.61 3.01 -4.10
CA ARG A 265 -18.80 3.02 -5.33
C ARG A 265 -18.11 4.36 -5.57
N VAL A 266 -18.78 5.48 -5.28
CA VAL A 266 -18.22 6.82 -5.47
C VAL A 266 -17.04 7.03 -4.53
N HIS A 267 -17.17 6.58 -3.27
CA HIS A 267 -16.08 6.63 -2.29
C HIS A 267 -14.90 5.75 -2.72
N GLN A 268 -15.16 4.54 -3.20
CA GLN A 268 -14.10 3.66 -3.69
C GLN A 268 -13.40 4.22 -4.94
N LYS A 269 -14.14 4.89 -5.83
CA LYS A 269 -13.57 5.59 -6.99
C LYS A 269 -12.68 6.76 -6.58
N TRP A 270 -13.11 7.57 -5.62
CA TRP A 270 -12.26 8.61 -5.03
C TRP A 270 -10.96 8.01 -4.49
N MET A 271 -11.08 6.96 -3.66
CA MET A 271 -9.93 6.30 -3.07
C MET A 271 -8.95 5.77 -4.13
N LEU A 272 -9.44 5.10 -5.19
CA LEU A 272 -8.60 4.61 -6.28
C LEU A 272 -7.82 5.74 -6.97
N ASN A 273 -8.49 6.88 -7.22
CA ASN A 273 -7.83 8.04 -7.81
C ASN A 273 -6.74 8.60 -6.90
N ARG A 274 -6.99 8.69 -5.59
CA ARG A 274 -5.97 9.13 -4.62
C ARG A 274 -4.82 8.14 -4.52
N MET A 275 -5.09 6.83 -4.63
CA MET A 275 -4.02 5.83 -4.69
C MET A 275 -3.11 6.07 -5.90
N LYS A 276 -3.67 6.42 -7.06
CA LYS A 276 -2.86 6.78 -8.23
C LYS A 276 -1.92 7.94 -7.93
N ASP A 277 -2.41 9.00 -7.29
CA ASP A 277 -1.60 10.16 -6.94
C ASP A 277 -0.50 9.83 -5.92
N LEU A 278 -0.79 8.95 -4.95
CA LEU A 278 0.13 8.58 -3.86
C LEU A 278 1.19 7.55 -4.28
N ILE A 279 0.83 6.64 -5.20
CA ILE A 279 1.69 5.56 -5.70
C ILE A 279 2.60 6.06 -6.82
N SER A 280 2.12 6.98 -7.67
CA SER A 280 2.93 7.52 -8.77
C SER A 280 4.08 8.36 -8.20
N PRO A 281 5.34 8.01 -8.50
CA PRO A 281 6.48 8.77 -8.03
C PRO A 281 6.42 10.22 -8.56
N PRO A 282 6.64 11.24 -7.71
CA PRO A 282 6.50 12.64 -8.10
C PRO A 282 7.55 13.08 -9.14
N ASP A 283 8.66 12.38 -9.22
CA ASP A 283 9.81 12.65 -10.11
C ASP A 283 9.87 11.71 -11.33
N GLY A 284 8.78 10.97 -11.59
CA GLY A 284 8.73 10.01 -12.70
C GLY A 284 9.58 8.74 -12.47
N GLY A 285 10.03 8.50 -11.24
CA GLY A 285 10.76 7.29 -10.85
C GLY A 285 9.94 6.00 -10.94
N SER A 286 10.52 4.89 -10.52
CA SER A 286 9.86 3.57 -10.55
C SER A 286 9.00 3.34 -9.30
N ILE A 287 7.79 2.81 -9.48
CA ILE A 287 6.99 2.27 -8.39
C ILE A 287 7.77 1.13 -7.72
N GLY A 288 7.75 1.07 -6.41
CA GLY A 288 8.44 0.02 -5.64
C GLY A 288 9.75 0.47 -4.99
N MET A 289 10.27 1.64 -5.37
CA MET A 289 11.49 2.18 -4.78
C MET A 289 11.21 2.85 -3.42
N LEU A 290 11.91 2.42 -2.37
CA LEU A 290 11.98 3.17 -1.12
C LEU A 290 13.08 4.24 -1.24
N GLN A 291 12.74 5.51 -1.13
CA GLN A 291 13.72 6.58 -1.19
C GLN A 291 14.56 6.62 0.09
N PRO A 292 15.91 6.68 0.01
CA PRO A 292 16.76 6.77 1.20
C PRO A 292 16.39 7.93 2.13
N ARG A 293 16.09 9.11 1.57
CA ARG A 293 15.69 10.30 2.33
C ARG A 293 14.44 10.08 3.18
N ASP A 294 13.46 9.31 2.67
CA ASP A 294 12.21 9.04 3.38
C ASP A 294 12.45 7.99 4.48
N TYR A 295 13.30 6.99 4.23
CA TYR A 295 13.76 6.05 5.25
C TYR A 295 14.47 6.76 6.41
N GLU A 296 15.43 7.65 6.09
CA GLU A 296 16.20 8.41 7.07
C GLU A 296 15.30 9.35 7.89
N ARG A 297 14.30 9.95 7.26
CA ARG A 297 13.32 10.79 7.95
C ARG A 297 12.50 9.98 8.95
N VAL A 298 11.97 8.84 8.55
CA VAL A 298 11.21 7.97 9.47
C VAL A 298 12.12 7.47 10.59
N ASP A 299 13.36 7.08 10.30
CA ASP A 299 14.36 6.69 11.30
C ASP A 299 14.60 7.79 12.34
N TYR A 300 14.81 9.02 11.85
CA TYR A 300 15.01 10.18 12.70
C TYR A 300 13.80 10.39 13.64
N GLU A 301 12.60 10.42 13.10
CA GLU A 301 11.39 10.67 13.91
C GLU A 301 11.09 9.54 14.90
N LEU A 302 11.36 8.29 14.55
CA LEU A 302 11.23 7.17 15.47
C LEU A 302 12.20 7.28 16.67
N LYS A 303 13.42 7.73 16.44
CA LYS A 303 14.44 7.94 17.49
C LYS A 303 14.10 9.16 18.34
N GLU A 304 13.76 10.28 17.73
CA GLU A 304 13.41 11.53 18.41
C GLU A 304 12.17 11.40 19.34
N ASN A 305 11.24 10.52 18.98
CA ASN A 305 10.08 10.20 19.81
C ASN A 305 10.33 9.04 20.78
N ASN A 306 11.57 8.58 20.93
CA ASN A 306 11.96 7.46 21.81
C ASN A 306 11.20 6.15 21.55
N LEU A 307 10.74 5.93 20.34
CA LEU A 307 10.00 4.72 19.95
C LEU A 307 10.93 3.56 19.61
N VAL A 308 12.17 3.88 19.23
CA VAL A 308 13.24 2.91 18.96
C VAL A 308 14.59 3.46 19.43
N LYS A 309 15.50 2.57 19.84
CA LYS A 309 16.90 2.93 20.11
C LYS A 309 17.74 2.93 18.85
N ARG A 310 17.50 2.00 17.94
CA ARG A 310 18.24 1.79 16.69
C ARG A 310 17.36 1.08 15.69
N THR A 311 17.46 1.47 14.44
CA THR A 311 16.84 0.79 13.29
C THR A 311 17.90 0.04 12.48
N PRO A 312 17.52 -0.91 11.63
CA PRO A 312 18.42 -1.50 10.64
C PRO A 312 19.01 -0.43 9.70
N GLY A 313 20.16 -0.67 9.10
CA GLY A 313 20.65 0.18 8.02
C GLY A 313 19.78 0.01 6.75
N TYR A 314 19.62 1.08 5.98
CA TYR A 314 18.79 1.11 4.76
C TYR A 314 19.02 -0.08 3.83
N TYR A 315 20.26 -0.39 3.46
CA TYR A 315 20.58 -1.50 2.54
C TYR A 315 20.36 -2.89 3.12
N SER A 316 20.22 -3.03 4.43
CA SER A 316 19.86 -4.29 5.08
C SER A 316 18.35 -4.45 5.26
N PHE A 317 17.60 -3.35 5.17
CA PHE A 317 16.16 -3.29 5.34
C PHE A 317 15.40 -3.28 4.01
N PHE A 318 15.90 -2.59 2.99
CA PHE A 318 15.28 -2.52 1.67
C PHE A 318 16.02 -3.35 0.64
N ILE A 319 15.32 -4.27 -0.02
CA ILE A 319 15.82 -5.08 -1.13
C ILE A 319 14.96 -4.79 -2.37
N ARG A 320 15.60 -4.32 -3.41
CA ARG A 320 14.90 -3.91 -4.62
C ARG A 320 14.51 -5.11 -5.48
N CYS A 321 13.19 -5.30 -5.70
CA CYS A 321 12.62 -6.38 -6.51
C CYS A 321 11.92 -5.93 -7.81
N ASP A 322 11.86 -4.62 -8.07
CA ASP A 322 11.26 -4.06 -9.29
C ASP A 322 12.16 -4.22 -10.53
N LYS A 323 13.47 -4.32 -10.34
CA LYS A 323 14.46 -4.67 -11.38
C LYS A 323 14.66 -6.18 -11.45
N ASP A 324 15.18 -6.66 -12.58
CA ASP A 324 15.63 -8.05 -12.67
C ASP A 324 16.78 -8.26 -11.70
N VAL A 325 16.67 -9.31 -10.90
CA VAL A 325 17.81 -9.77 -10.08
C VAL A 325 18.81 -10.29 -11.09
N GLU A 326 19.83 -9.49 -11.38
CA GLU A 326 20.98 -9.97 -12.15
C GLU A 326 21.53 -11.22 -11.44
N LYS A 327 21.60 -12.30 -12.20
CA LYS A 327 22.05 -13.61 -11.73
C LYS A 327 23.53 -13.62 -11.42
#